data_2c1ddb3cce6d1eb8e328e675e832097a
#
_entry.id   2c1ddb3cce6d1eb8e328e675e832097a
#
_cell.length_a   1.000
_cell.length_b   1.000
_cell.length_c   1.000
_cell.angle_alpha   90.00
_cell.angle_beta   90.00
_cell.angle_gamma   90.00
#
_symmetry.space_group_name_H-M   'P 1'
#
loop_
_entity.id
_entity.type
_entity.pdbx_description
1 polymer ?
#
loop_
_entity_poly.entity_id
_entity_poly.type
_entity_poly.pdbx_seq_one_letter_code
_entity_poly.pdbx_strand_id
1 'polypeptide(L)' 'MRRNKLMKYVCDVCGWEYDEEEGYPEGGIAPGTKWEDVPKDFECPLCNVGKDQFSEVE' A
#
# COMPACT_ATOMS: atom_id res chain seq x y z
N MET A 1 11.30 22.52 -0.83
CA MET A 1 10.78 22.05 -0.83
C MET A 1 10.57 21.12 -0.19
N ARG A 2 10.05 20.68 0.48
CA ARG A 2 9.84 19.81 1.03
C ARG A 2 9.02 19.10 0.70
N ARG A 3 8.85 18.26 0.73
CA ARG A 3 7.99 17.61 0.28
C ARG A 3 7.65 16.60 1.09
N ASN A 4 6.46 16.17 1.19
CA ASN A 4 6.09 15.03 1.84
C ASN A 4 6.60 13.90 1.12
N LYS A 5 7.15 12.94 1.82
CA LYS A 5 7.62 11.85 1.20
C LYS A 5 6.70 10.75 1.45
N LEU A 6 5.85 10.43 0.53
CA LEU A 6 4.96 9.30 0.61
C LEU A 6 5.68 8.07 0.09
N MET A 7 5.41 6.94 0.70
CA MET A 7 6.12 5.71 0.39
C MET A 7 5.29 4.81 -0.51
N LYS A 8 5.94 3.88 -1.13
CA LYS A 8 5.28 2.85 -1.91
C LYS A 8 5.61 1.51 -1.31
N TYR A 9 4.68 0.60 -1.39
CA TYR A 9 4.87 -0.75 -0.88
C TYR A 9 4.52 -1.72 -1.98
N VAL A 10 5.33 -2.75 -2.15
CA VAL A 10 5.13 -3.69 -3.24
C VAL A 10 4.88 -5.08 -2.66
N CYS A 11 3.92 -5.78 -3.24
CA CYS A 11 3.65 -7.15 -2.85
C CYS A 11 4.80 -8.03 -3.29
N ASP A 12 5.39 -8.75 -2.36
CA ASP A 12 6.55 -9.59 -2.68
C ASP A 12 6.17 -10.81 -3.49
N VAL A 13 4.89 -11.12 -3.58
CA VAL A 13 4.43 -12.32 -4.27
C VAL A 13 4.08 -12.03 -5.73
N CYS A 14 3.30 -11.00 -5.98
CA CYS A 14 2.83 -10.72 -7.34
C CYS A 14 3.34 -9.41 -7.91
N GLY A 15 3.92 -8.55 -7.08
CA GLY A 15 4.46 -7.28 -7.58
C GLY A 15 3.49 -6.13 -7.63
N TRP A 16 2.28 -6.29 -7.09
CA TRP A 16 1.32 -5.19 -7.05
C TRP A 16 1.86 -4.11 -6.12
N GLU A 17 1.71 -2.85 -6.50
CA GLU A 17 2.24 -1.74 -5.73
C GLU A 17 1.13 -0.94 -5.09
N TYR A 18 1.31 -0.62 -3.82
CA TYR A 18 0.43 0.30 -3.11
C TYR A 18 1.16 1.63 -2.98
N ASP A 19 0.56 2.69 -3.49
CA ASP A 19 1.14 4.02 -3.43
C ASP A 19 0.36 4.80 -2.38
N GLU A 20 1.02 5.27 -1.35
CA GLU A 20 0.33 5.99 -0.29
C GLU A 20 -0.35 7.25 -0.82
N GLU A 21 0.20 7.84 -1.85
CA GLU A 21 -0.39 9.04 -2.41
C GLU A 21 -1.72 8.74 -3.11
N GLU A 22 -1.80 7.61 -3.76
CA GLU A 22 -2.99 7.27 -4.51
C GLU A 22 -3.98 6.44 -3.71
N GLY A 23 -3.49 5.73 -2.70
CA GLY A 23 -4.34 4.85 -1.93
C GLY A 23 -4.86 3.71 -2.76
N TYR A 24 -6.00 3.17 -2.35
CA TYR A 24 -6.63 2.11 -3.11
C TYR A 24 -8.15 2.24 -2.88
N PRO A 25 -8.80 3.18 -3.57
CA PRO A 25 -10.21 3.44 -3.31
C PRO A 25 -11.12 2.24 -3.53
N GLU A 26 -10.76 1.36 -4.47
CA GLU A 26 -11.57 0.18 -4.70
C GLU A 26 -11.59 -0.75 -3.50
N GLY A 27 -10.57 -0.69 -2.68
CA GLY A 27 -10.52 -1.46 -1.45
C GLY A 27 -10.91 -0.66 -0.24
N GLY A 28 -11.42 0.55 -0.44
CA GLY A 28 -11.84 1.38 0.68
C GLY A 28 -10.74 2.18 1.32
N ILE A 29 -9.61 2.33 0.65
CA ILE A 29 -8.46 3.05 1.21
C ILE A 29 -8.31 4.36 0.48
N ALA A 30 -8.55 5.46 1.17
CA ALA A 30 -8.55 6.76 0.55
C ALA A 30 -7.14 7.17 0.14
N PRO A 31 -7.02 8.03 -0.89
CA PRO A 31 -5.72 8.57 -1.25
C PRO A 31 -5.11 9.30 -0.07
N GLY A 32 -3.81 9.15 0.10
CA GLY A 32 -3.10 9.78 1.20
C GLY A 32 -3.05 8.95 2.47
N THR A 33 -3.62 7.75 2.45
CA THR A 33 -3.58 6.87 3.61
C THR A 33 -2.21 6.25 3.74
N LYS A 34 -1.58 6.41 4.89
CA LYS A 34 -0.29 5.82 5.10
C LYS A 34 -0.41 4.33 5.34
N TRP A 35 0.66 3.63 5.03
CA TRP A 35 0.64 2.16 5.15
C TRP A 35 0.27 1.71 6.55
N GLU A 36 0.74 2.44 7.56
CA GLU A 36 0.43 2.06 8.93
C GLU A 36 -1.04 2.23 9.25
N ASP A 37 -1.75 3.07 8.49
CA ASP A 37 -3.18 3.27 8.69
C ASP A 37 -4.02 2.33 7.86
N VAL A 38 -3.41 1.58 6.95
CA VAL A 38 -4.12 0.58 6.17
C VAL A 38 -4.51 -0.55 7.12
N PRO A 39 -5.76 -1.05 7.05
CA PRO A 39 -6.20 -2.09 7.98
C PRO A 39 -5.28 -3.30 7.98
N LYS A 40 -5.14 -3.92 9.14
CA LYS A 40 -4.26 -5.06 9.26
C LYS A 40 -4.74 -6.24 8.44
N ASP A 41 -6.03 -6.30 8.16
CA ASP A 41 -6.57 -7.39 7.37
C ASP A 41 -6.61 -7.08 5.89
N PHE A 42 -5.95 -5.98 5.48
CA PHE A 42 -5.82 -5.65 4.06
C PHE A 42 -5.06 -6.77 3.35
N GLU A 43 -5.55 -7.12 2.16
CA GLU A 43 -4.92 -8.14 1.35
C GLU A 43 -4.65 -7.61 -0.04
N CYS A 44 -3.60 -8.11 -0.64
CA CYS A 44 -3.26 -7.74 -2.00
C CYS A 44 -4.43 -8.08 -2.92
N PRO A 45 -4.90 -7.11 -3.74
CA PRO A 45 -6.07 -7.37 -4.59
C PRO A 45 -5.79 -8.37 -5.71
N LEU A 46 -4.52 -8.68 -5.96
CA LEU A 46 -4.19 -9.60 -7.03
C LEU A 46 -3.92 -11.01 -6.53
N CYS A 47 -3.25 -11.16 -5.41
CA CYS A 47 -2.87 -12.49 -4.95
C CYS A 47 -3.35 -12.80 -3.54
N ASN A 48 -3.97 -11.82 -2.87
CA ASN A 48 -4.63 -12.03 -1.59
C ASN A 48 -3.71 -12.37 -0.41
N VAL A 49 -2.44 -12.01 -0.51
CA VAL A 49 -1.58 -12.16 0.65
C VAL A 49 -1.75 -10.96 1.56
N GLY A 50 -1.37 -11.08 2.81
CA GLY A 50 -1.55 -10.01 3.77
C GLY A 50 -0.47 -8.97 3.68
N LYS A 51 -0.57 -7.96 4.55
CA LYS A 51 0.38 -6.85 4.57
C LYS A 51 1.79 -7.32 4.87
N ASP A 52 1.94 -8.41 5.58
CA ASP A 52 3.27 -8.88 5.94
C ASP A 52 4.06 -9.39 4.74
N GLN A 53 3.40 -9.52 3.59
CA GLN A 53 4.09 -9.92 2.36
C GLN A 53 4.43 -8.71 1.50
N PHE A 54 4.38 -7.52 2.04
CA PHE A 54 4.72 -6.31 1.30
C PHE A 54 6.05 -5.76 1.78
N SER A 55 6.79 -5.16 0.85
CA SER A 55 8.06 -4.53 1.16
C SER A 55 8.01 -3.06 0.81
N GLU A 56 8.69 -2.25 1.61
CA GLU A 56 8.71 -0.83 1.40
C GLU A 56 9.61 -0.49 0.23
N VAL A 57 9.14 0.39 -0.64
CA VAL A 57 9.90 0.84 -1.80
C VAL A 57 9.91 2.36 -1.79
N GLU A 58 11.06 2.96 -1.92
CA GLU A 58 11.13 4.41 -1.98
C GLU A 58 11.07 4.95 -3.36
#